data_8c0df4f6702f81a56752b4fe2e672b07
#
_entry.id   8c0df4f6702f81a56752b4fe2e672b07
#
_cell.length_a   1.000
_cell.length_b   1.000
_cell.length_c   1.000
_cell.angle_alpha   90.00
_cell.angle_beta   90.00
_cell.angle_gamma   90.00
#
_symmetry.space_group_name_H-M   'P 1'
#
loop_
_entity.id
_entity.type
_entity.pdbx_description
1 polymer ?
#
loop_
_entity_poly.entity_id
_entity_poly.type
_entity_poly.pdbx_seq_one_letter_code
_entity_poly.pdbx_strand_id
1 'polypeptide(L)'
;MLSLKLAKSGFSTVKGDVEFSQESDRPLAYLGETGSGKTSSTFIVAKELGIPAKRVSMPELLDPACEGGILVSNFKGVHEEMLIGVDMPYDTTGKGDFVLRAAQPKEAPTEFLIGDKKVLWVFDEALTYEDPVLHALRPTWYAPKGMKRYIGTHALGPNVKIMITANGRESDSTAKREFTKPEARRLALFNWVLTVEEWLDYFSDYAASPIWQYLEFFSKGVETDGEGVDPWKGPEGRYVGGPVCSGGSWEGVLKAYPTFDSIKGDPDEFVRRASSSIPEEICKDIANLIHTVLEVGPELSAIRAGKKEISSIPKHKHPALAFAAVRVCLNEAGDDKAAAIASGLWDWAFDLFKECSAELGAWTFSTLKAHSAPSDPDEDNPIIFHENAQELMGLVKS
;
A
#
# COMPACT_ATOMS: atom_id res chain seq x y z
N MET A 1 8.04 17.21 -25.38
CA MET A 1 7.18 16.31 -24.57
C MET A 1 6.21 17.15 -23.77
N LEU A 2 4.91 17.02 -23.97
CA LEU A 2 3.91 17.62 -23.07
C LEU A 2 3.78 16.65 -21.88
N SER A 3 4.43 16.98 -20.76
CA SER A 3 4.15 16.27 -19.51
C SER A 3 2.67 16.49 -19.19
N LEU A 4 1.86 15.48 -19.38
CA LEU A 4 0.49 15.48 -18.88
C LEU A 4 0.61 15.58 -17.34
N LYS A 5 0.23 16.73 -16.76
CA LYS A 5 0.07 16.83 -15.31
C LYS A 5 -1.14 15.96 -14.95
N LEU A 6 -0.87 14.71 -14.58
CA LEU A 6 -1.89 13.80 -14.08
C LEU A 6 -2.27 14.22 -12.64
N ALA A 7 -3.54 14.04 -12.28
CA ALA A 7 -3.96 14.18 -10.89
C ALA A 7 -3.21 13.14 -10.04
N LYS A 8 -2.74 13.55 -8.86
CA LYS A 8 -2.13 12.63 -7.91
C LYS A 8 -3.20 11.75 -7.28
N SER A 9 -2.85 10.51 -7.03
CA SER A 9 -3.69 9.52 -6.35
C SER A 9 -2.86 8.70 -5.37
N GLY A 10 -3.49 8.19 -4.34
CA GLY A 10 -2.93 7.33 -3.31
C GLY A 10 -4.06 6.51 -2.68
N PHE A 11 -3.78 5.81 -1.59
CA PHE A 11 -4.80 4.98 -0.94
C PHE A 11 -6.02 5.78 -0.46
N SER A 12 -5.81 6.99 0.03
CA SER A 12 -6.86 7.88 0.54
C SER A 12 -7.82 8.41 -0.53
N THR A 13 -7.40 8.45 -1.79
CA THR A 13 -8.18 9.00 -2.90
C THR A 13 -8.85 7.94 -3.78
N VAL A 14 -8.58 6.65 -3.56
CA VAL A 14 -9.08 5.55 -4.41
C VAL A 14 -10.58 5.59 -4.62
N LYS A 15 -11.36 5.93 -3.59
CA LYS A 15 -12.82 6.02 -3.70
C LYS A 15 -13.26 7.05 -4.74
N GLY A 16 -12.72 8.26 -4.66
CA GLY A 16 -13.01 9.33 -5.63
C GLY A 16 -12.56 8.98 -7.06
N ASP A 17 -11.42 8.28 -7.19
CA ASP A 17 -10.93 7.82 -8.50
C ASP A 17 -11.87 6.77 -9.12
N VAL A 18 -12.40 5.85 -8.29
CA VAL A 18 -13.39 4.85 -8.73
C VAL A 18 -14.69 5.51 -9.14
N GLU A 19 -15.20 6.47 -8.37
CA GLU A 19 -16.39 7.25 -8.71
C GLU A 19 -16.20 7.96 -10.07
N PHE A 20 -15.09 8.66 -10.27
CA PHE A 20 -14.75 9.31 -11.53
C PHE A 20 -14.66 8.31 -12.70
N SER A 21 -14.03 7.15 -12.47
CA SER A 21 -13.94 6.06 -13.46
C SER A 21 -15.33 5.59 -13.89
N GLN A 22 -16.26 5.40 -12.95
CA GLN A 22 -17.63 4.98 -13.21
C GLN A 22 -18.44 6.05 -13.95
N GLU A 23 -18.37 7.30 -13.50
CA GLU A 23 -19.09 8.43 -14.13
C GLU A 23 -18.62 8.70 -15.56
N SER A 24 -17.32 8.58 -15.81
CA SER A 24 -16.71 8.79 -17.12
C SER A 24 -16.79 7.57 -18.05
N ASP A 25 -17.25 6.40 -17.54
CA ASP A 25 -17.24 5.09 -18.22
C ASP A 25 -15.86 4.73 -18.80
N ARG A 26 -14.80 5.02 -18.02
CA ARG A 26 -13.41 4.77 -18.40
C ARG A 26 -12.75 3.80 -17.42
N PRO A 27 -11.96 2.82 -17.90
CA PRO A 27 -11.15 2.00 -17.00
C PRO A 27 -10.23 2.85 -16.12
N LEU A 28 -10.14 2.47 -14.85
CA LEU A 28 -9.21 3.08 -13.92
C LEU A 28 -7.77 2.71 -14.28
N ALA A 29 -6.87 3.67 -14.29
CA ALA A 29 -5.47 3.42 -14.58
C ALA A 29 -4.56 4.18 -13.60
N TYR A 30 -3.63 3.46 -12.97
CA TYR A 30 -2.61 4.01 -12.08
C TYR A 30 -1.22 3.90 -12.71
N LEU A 31 -0.57 5.05 -12.89
CA LEU A 31 0.80 5.17 -13.35
C LEU A 31 1.66 5.65 -12.16
N GLY A 32 2.71 4.93 -11.81
CA GLY A 32 3.57 5.32 -10.67
C GLY A 32 4.78 4.42 -10.52
N GLU A 33 5.55 4.62 -9.47
CA GLU A 33 6.79 3.89 -9.21
C GLU A 33 6.55 2.40 -8.88
N THR A 34 7.54 1.57 -9.18
CA THR A 34 7.53 0.14 -8.81
C THR A 34 7.49 -0.02 -7.29
N GLY A 35 6.68 -0.96 -6.80
CA GLY A 35 6.57 -1.23 -5.36
C GLY A 35 5.79 -0.19 -4.56
N SER A 36 5.14 0.78 -5.21
CA SER A 36 4.35 1.82 -4.55
C SER A 36 2.92 1.38 -4.13
N GLY A 37 2.58 0.09 -4.21
CA GLY A 37 1.28 -0.41 -3.76
C GLY A 37 0.14 -0.32 -4.78
N LYS A 38 0.40 0.02 -6.06
CA LYS A 38 -0.63 0.05 -7.11
C LYS A 38 -1.44 -1.24 -7.22
N THR A 39 -0.77 -2.39 -7.19
CA THR A 39 -1.45 -3.67 -7.25
C THR A 39 -2.19 -3.99 -5.94
N SER A 40 -1.70 -3.50 -4.80
CA SER A 40 -2.38 -3.63 -3.50
C SER A 40 -3.67 -2.81 -3.45
N SER A 41 -3.74 -1.66 -4.13
CA SER A 41 -4.97 -0.84 -4.21
C SER A 41 -6.13 -1.56 -4.87
N THR A 42 -5.89 -2.65 -5.62
CA THR A 42 -6.94 -3.44 -6.29
C THR A 42 -7.98 -3.99 -5.31
N PHE A 43 -7.59 -4.29 -4.06
CA PHE A 43 -8.53 -4.75 -3.03
C PHE A 43 -9.50 -3.64 -2.61
N ILE A 44 -9.01 -2.40 -2.49
CA ILE A 44 -9.85 -1.25 -2.16
C ILE A 44 -10.76 -0.94 -3.35
N VAL A 45 -10.21 -0.91 -4.58
CA VAL A 45 -10.99 -0.70 -5.81
C VAL A 45 -12.10 -1.75 -5.96
N ALA A 46 -11.80 -3.03 -5.70
CA ALA A 46 -12.80 -4.09 -5.77
C ALA A 46 -13.93 -3.85 -4.74
N LYS A 47 -13.58 -3.49 -3.51
CA LYS A 47 -14.55 -3.18 -2.44
C LYS A 47 -15.46 -2.02 -2.85
N GLU A 48 -14.92 -0.92 -3.35
CA GLU A 48 -15.70 0.25 -3.82
C GLU A 48 -16.61 -0.09 -5.01
N LEU A 49 -16.20 -1.03 -5.86
CA LEU A 49 -17.01 -1.52 -6.99
C LEU A 49 -18.04 -2.60 -6.59
N GLY A 50 -18.09 -3.02 -5.33
CA GLY A 50 -18.96 -4.12 -4.87
C GLY A 50 -18.59 -5.47 -5.50
N ILE A 51 -17.30 -5.68 -5.78
CA ILE A 51 -16.70 -6.92 -6.30
C ILE A 51 -16.05 -7.64 -5.11
N PRO A 52 -16.13 -9.00 -5.00
CA PRO A 52 -15.44 -9.72 -3.94
C PRO A 52 -13.95 -9.38 -3.89
N ALA A 53 -13.47 -8.83 -2.77
CA ALA A 53 -12.10 -8.37 -2.60
C ALA A 53 -11.14 -9.55 -2.31
N LYS A 54 -11.11 -10.55 -3.19
CA LYS A 54 -10.21 -11.71 -3.16
C LYS A 54 -9.60 -11.92 -4.53
N ARG A 55 -8.33 -12.33 -4.57
CA ARG A 55 -7.68 -12.74 -5.82
C ARG A 55 -8.28 -14.08 -6.27
N VAL A 56 -8.50 -14.17 -7.56
CA VAL A 56 -9.01 -15.39 -8.22
C VAL A 56 -8.21 -15.64 -9.49
N SER A 57 -8.13 -16.92 -9.86
CA SER A 57 -7.59 -17.36 -11.15
C SER A 57 -8.72 -17.63 -12.16
N MET A 58 -8.39 -17.73 -13.46
CA MET A 58 -9.39 -18.11 -14.46
C MET A 58 -10.06 -19.47 -14.16
N PRO A 59 -9.32 -20.55 -13.77
CA PRO A 59 -9.95 -21.80 -13.36
C PRO A 59 -10.96 -21.64 -12.20
N GLU A 60 -10.65 -20.82 -11.19
CA GLU A 60 -11.59 -20.55 -10.10
C GLU A 60 -12.84 -19.79 -10.59
N LEU A 61 -12.70 -18.86 -11.53
CA LEU A 61 -13.82 -18.16 -12.13
C LEU A 61 -14.76 -19.10 -12.92
N LEU A 62 -14.27 -20.23 -13.41
CA LEU A 62 -15.08 -21.24 -14.08
C LEU A 62 -15.91 -22.08 -13.09
N ASP A 63 -15.55 -22.12 -11.81
CA ASP A 63 -16.34 -22.80 -10.77
C ASP A 63 -17.69 -22.09 -10.59
N PRO A 64 -18.83 -22.81 -10.71
CA PRO A 64 -20.15 -22.24 -10.47
C PRO A 64 -20.33 -21.61 -9.06
N ALA A 65 -19.60 -22.10 -8.06
CA ALA A 65 -19.65 -21.56 -6.70
C ALA A 65 -18.87 -20.24 -6.53
N CYS A 66 -18.05 -19.85 -7.50
CA CYS A 66 -17.32 -18.59 -7.44
C CYS A 66 -18.21 -17.42 -7.84
N GLU A 67 -18.39 -16.45 -6.94
CA GLU A 67 -19.16 -15.23 -7.19
C GLU A 67 -18.40 -14.16 -8.01
N GLY A 68 -17.09 -14.33 -8.16
CA GLY A 68 -16.19 -13.40 -8.82
C GLY A 68 -15.00 -13.03 -7.93
N GLY A 69 -14.29 -11.97 -8.30
CA GLY A 69 -13.12 -11.49 -7.57
C GLY A 69 -12.16 -10.67 -8.42
N ILE A 70 -10.92 -10.55 -7.95
CA ILE A 70 -9.85 -9.79 -8.59
C ILE A 70 -9.01 -10.77 -9.43
N LEU A 71 -9.10 -10.64 -10.76
CA LEU A 71 -8.25 -11.38 -11.71
C LEU A 71 -7.09 -10.47 -12.12
N VAL A 72 -5.88 -10.79 -11.67
CA VAL A 72 -4.67 -10.06 -12.04
C VAL A 72 -3.99 -10.80 -13.18
N SER A 73 -3.78 -10.11 -14.30
CA SER A 73 -3.11 -10.65 -15.48
C SER A 73 -1.88 -9.81 -15.84
N ASN A 74 -0.76 -10.48 -16.11
CA ASN A 74 0.42 -9.86 -16.67
C ASN A 74 0.72 -10.55 -18.01
N PHE A 75 0.65 -9.77 -19.09
CA PHE A 75 0.79 -10.28 -20.45
C PHE A 75 2.18 -10.02 -21.04
N LYS A 76 3.18 -9.76 -20.22
CA LYS A 76 4.57 -9.63 -20.65
C LYS A 76 5.06 -10.95 -21.26
N GLY A 77 5.51 -10.89 -22.52
CA GLY A 77 5.97 -12.07 -23.26
C GLY A 77 4.86 -13.01 -23.75
N VAL A 78 3.59 -12.62 -23.61
CA VAL A 78 2.45 -13.36 -24.15
C VAL A 78 2.25 -13.01 -25.63
N HIS A 79 1.92 -13.99 -26.47
CA HIS A 79 1.55 -13.73 -27.85
C HIS A 79 0.10 -13.30 -27.98
N GLU A 80 -0.18 -12.36 -28.90
CA GLU A 80 -1.52 -11.82 -29.15
C GLU A 80 -2.57 -12.92 -29.38
N GLU A 81 -2.22 -13.95 -30.10
CA GLU A 81 -3.10 -15.08 -30.44
C GLU A 81 -3.66 -15.81 -29.19
N MET A 82 -2.91 -15.81 -28.09
CA MET A 82 -3.40 -16.40 -26.83
C MET A 82 -4.54 -15.58 -26.20
N LEU A 83 -4.61 -14.28 -26.51
CA LEU A 83 -5.63 -13.37 -25.98
C LEU A 83 -6.88 -13.30 -26.84
N ILE A 84 -6.72 -13.28 -28.18
CA ILE A 84 -7.86 -13.12 -29.09
C ILE A 84 -8.44 -14.46 -29.55
N GLY A 85 -7.70 -15.55 -29.25
CA GLY A 85 -8.01 -16.88 -29.79
C GLY A 85 -7.50 -17.06 -31.22
N VAL A 86 -7.40 -18.30 -31.64
CA VAL A 86 -7.00 -18.68 -33.00
C VAL A 86 -8.23 -19.16 -33.76
N ASP A 87 -8.38 -18.73 -35.00
CA ASP A 87 -9.45 -19.22 -35.86
C ASP A 87 -9.25 -20.72 -36.11
N MET A 88 -10.22 -21.51 -35.70
CA MET A 88 -10.22 -22.94 -35.90
C MET A 88 -11.31 -23.34 -36.91
N PRO A 89 -11.02 -24.26 -37.84
CA PRO A 89 -12.05 -24.78 -38.73
C PRO A 89 -13.09 -25.57 -37.92
N TYR A 90 -14.34 -25.23 -38.11
CA TYR A 90 -15.48 -25.86 -37.47
C TYR A 90 -16.45 -26.35 -38.56
N ASP A 91 -16.70 -27.65 -38.61
CA ASP A 91 -17.68 -28.22 -39.50
C ASP A 91 -19.08 -28.04 -38.95
N THR A 92 -19.86 -27.14 -39.59
CA THR A 92 -21.20 -26.78 -39.14
C THR A 92 -22.26 -27.79 -39.58
N THR A 93 -21.94 -28.65 -40.53
CA THR A 93 -22.93 -29.51 -41.20
C THR A 93 -22.62 -31.01 -41.02
N GLY A 94 -21.43 -31.37 -40.57
CA GLY A 94 -20.92 -32.76 -40.56
C GLY A 94 -20.65 -33.29 -41.99
N LYS A 95 -20.65 -32.41 -42.98
CA LYS A 95 -20.45 -32.75 -44.41
C LYS A 95 -19.18 -32.15 -45.00
N GLY A 96 -18.32 -31.60 -44.17
CA GLY A 96 -17.08 -30.97 -44.60
C GLY A 96 -17.20 -29.49 -44.95
N ASP A 97 -18.31 -28.82 -44.58
CA ASP A 97 -18.48 -27.39 -44.73
C ASP A 97 -17.90 -26.67 -43.49
N PHE A 98 -16.66 -26.23 -43.61
CA PHE A 98 -15.94 -25.58 -42.52
C PHE A 98 -16.16 -24.09 -42.52
N VAL A 99 -16.47 -23.55 -41.35
CA VAL A 99 -16.36 -22.09 -41.02
C VAL A 99 -15.23 -21.90 -40.02
N LEU A 100 -14.47 -20.83 -40.15
CA LEU A 100 -13.50 -20.44 -39.18
C LEU A 100 -14.24 -19.84 -37.98
N ARG A 101 -13.95 -20.36 -36.76
CA ARG A 101 -14.41 -19.80 -35.50
C ARG A 101 -13.21 -19.52 -34.61
N ALA A 102 -13.18 -18.32 -34.06
CA ALA A 102 -12.19 -17.98 -33.04
C ALA A 102 -12.38 -18.87 -31.80
N ALA A 103 -11.33 -19.54 -31.38
CA ALA A 103 -11.32 -20.27 -30.12
C ALA A 103 -11.48 -19.27 -28.95
N GLN A 104 -12.16 -19.70 -27.88
CA GLN A 104 -12.30 -18.87 -26.67
C GLN A 104 -10.94 -18.63 -26.03
N PRO A 105 -10.57 -17.36 -25.74
CA PRO A 105 -9.35 -17.05 -25.03
C PRO A 105 -9.48 -17.54 -23.57
N LYS A 106 -8.55 -18.40 -23.15
CA LYS A 106 -8.58 -19.00 -21.80
C LYS A 106 -8.23 -18.03 -20.69
N GLU A 107 -7.54 -16.94 -21.04
CA GLU A 107 -6.99 -15.96 -20.07
C GLU A 107 -7.89 -14.71 -19.92
N ALA A 108 -9.02 -14.65 -20.61
CA ALA A 108 -9.91 -13.49 -20.58
C ALA A 108 -11.30 -13.84 -19.99
N PRO A 109 -11.85 -12.98 -19.13
CA PRO A 109 -13.16 -13.18 -18.51
C PRO A 109 -14.29 -12.84 -19.47
N THR A 110 -14.49 -13.68 -20.50
CA THR A 110 -15.56 -13.51 -21.50
C THR A 110 -16.93 -13.89 -20.94
N GLU A 111 -17.98 -13.30 -21.51
CA GLU A 111 -19.37 -13.59 -21.13
C GLU A 111 -19.68 -15.10 -21.18
N PHE A 112 -19.14 -15.80 -22.17
CA PHE A 112 -19.30 -17.25 -22.32
C PHE A 112 -18.68 -18.05 -21.18
N LEU A 113 -17.50 -17.60 -20.67
CA LEU A 113 -16.76 -18.32 -19.65
C LEU A 113 -17.26 -18.03 -18.23
N ILE A 114 -17.57 -16.78 -17.92
CA ILE A 114 -17.84 -16.36 -16.54
C ILE A 114 -19.30 -15.96 -16.28
N GLY A 115 -20.12 -15.79 -17.34
CA GLY A 115 -21.51 -15.32 -17.20
C GLY A 115 -21.60 -13.93 -16.54
N ASP A 116 -22.44 -13.82 -15.51
CA ASP A 116 -22.73 -12.57 -14.78
C ASP A 116 -21.83 -12.32 -13.57
N LYS A 117 -20.76 -13.09 -13.40
CA LYS A 117 -19.85 -12.94 -12.25
C LYS A 117 -19.21 -11.55 -12.24
N LYS A 118 -19.06 -11.02 -11.03
CA LYS A 118 -18.41 -9.71 -10.81
C LYS A 118 -16.90 -9.87 -10.78
N VAL A 119 -16.20 -9.30 -11.76
CA VAL A 119 -14.74 -9.43 -11.90
C VAL A 119 -14.09 -8.06 -12.05
N LEU A 120 -13.08 -7.79 -11.23
CA LEU A 120 -12.10 -6.73 -11.49
C LEU A 120 -10.92 -7.36 -12.23
N TRP A 121 -10.84 -7.13 -13.54
CA TRP A 121 -9.73 -7.60 -14.36
C TRP A 121 -8.61 -6.56 -14.39
N VAL A 122 -7.49 -6.89 -13.77
CA VAL A 122 -6.35 -6.01 -13.59
C VAL A 122 -5.28 -6.34 -14.61
N PHE A 123 -4.88 -5.38 -15.43
CA PHE A 123 -3.72 -5.47 -16.32
C PHE A 123 -2.52 -4.91 -15.59
N ASP A 124 -1.69 -5.80 -15.02
CA ASP A 124 -0.55 -5.42 -14.22
C ASP A 124 0.69 -5.17 -15.11
N GLU A 125 1.41 -4.09 -14.83
CA GLU A 125 2.59 -3.66 -15.60
C GLU A 125 2.31 -3.44 -17.12
N ALA A 126 1.16 -2.88 -17.47
CA ALA A 126 0.68 -2.84 -18.85
C ALA A 126 1.65 -2.16 -19.86
N LEU A 127 2.53 -1.25 -19.42
CA LEU A 127 3.51 -0.61 -20.31
C LEU A 127 4.73 -1.50 -20.63
N THR A 128 4.80 -2.71 -20.05
CA THR A 128 5.81 -3.73 -20.40
C THR A 128 5.35 -4.65 -21.52
N TYR A 129 4.06 -4.60 -21.90
CA TYR A 129 3.50 -5.48 -22.92
C TYR A 129 3.98 -5.11 -24.33
N GLU A 130 4.00 -6.11 -25.21
CA GLU A 130 4.27 -5.91 -26.63
C GLU A 130 3.10 -5.14 -27.29
N ASP A 131 3.42 -4.37 -28.34
CA ASP A 131 2.40 -3.59 -29.06
C ASP A 131 1.23 -4.43 -29.60
N PRO A 132 1.42 -5.62 -30.19
CA PRO A 132 0.31 -6.47 -30.63
C PRO A 132 -0.65 -6.83 -29.48
N VAL A 133 -0.09 -7.18 -28.32
CA VAL A 133 -0.88 -7.50 -27.13
C VAL A 133 -1.71 -6.31 -26.66
N LEU A 134 -1.11 -5.12 -26.60
CA LEU A 134 -1.85 -3.90 -26.25
C LEU A 134 -2.93 -3.59 -27.28
N HIS A 135 -2.67 -3.81 -28.57
CA HIS A 135 -3.68 -3.67 -29.60
C HIS A 135 -4.86 -4.61 -29.40
N ALA A 136 -4.64 -5.85 -29.03
CA ALA A 136 -5.69 -6.83 -28.71
C ALA A 136 -6.50 -6.44 -27.47
N LEU A 137 -5.87 -5.80 -26.47
CA LEU A 137 -6.53 -5.37 -25.23
C LEU A 137 -7.31 -4.07 -25.36
N ARG A 138 -6.96 -3.16 -26.30
CA ARG A 138 -7.62 -1.85 -26.46
C ARG A 138 -9.16 -1.90 -26.59
N PRO A 139 -9.77 -2.85 -27.31
CA PRO A 139 -11.24 -2.95 -27.38
C PRO A 139 -11.91 -3.27 -26.04
N THR A 140 -11.12 -3.77 -25.05
CA THR A 140 -11.62 -4.00 -23.70
C THR A 140 -11.69 -2.71 -22.88
N TRP A 141 -10.90 -1.67 -23.23
CA TRP A 141 -10.81 -0.41 -22.48
C TRP A 141 -11.95 0.54 -22.77
N TYR A 142 -12.51 0.48 -23.95
CA TYR A 142 -13.55 1.41 -24.38
C TYR A 142 -14.55 0.75 -25.30
N ALA A 143 -15.82 0.95 -25.00
CA ALA A 143 -16.91 0.71 -25.92
C ALA A 143 -17.85 1.93 -25.89
N PRO A 144 -18.48 2.30 -27.00
CA PRO A 144 -19.54 3.30 -26.99
C PRO A 144 -20.66 2.92 -26.02
N LYS A 145 -21.30 3.92 -25.39
CA LYS A 145 -22.35 3.69 -24.38
C LYS A 145 -23.42 2.73 -24.93
N GLY A 146 -23.72 1.69 -24.16
CA GLY A 146 -24.68 0.64 -24.53
C GLY A 146 -24.09 -0.49 -25.38
N MET A 147 -22.83 -0.43 -25.78
CA MET A 147 -22.17 -1.51 -26.50
C MET A 147 -21.34 -2.38 -25.56
N LYS A 148 -21.21 -3.67 -25.91
CA LYS A 148 -20.33 -4.61 -25.17
C LYS A 148 -18.86 -4.30 -25.47
N ARG A 149 -17.99 -4.59 -24.51
CA ARG A 149 -16.54 -4.61 -24.69
C ARG A 149 -16.11 -5.99 -25.19
N TYR A 150 -15.06 -6.03 -25.98
CA TYR A 150 -14.62 -7.25 -26.63
C TYR A 150 -13.12 -7.48 -26.47
N ILE A 151 -12.72 -8.75 -26.49
CA ILE A 151 -11.37 -9.19 -26.76
C ILE A 151 -11.42 -10.13 -27.98
N GLY A 152 -10.74 -9.73 -29.08
CA GLY A 152 -10.99 -10.37 -30.37
C GLY A 152 -12.47 -10.29 -30.75
N THR A 153 -13.09 -11.43 -30.98
CA THR A 153 -14.53 -11.56 -31.31
C THR A 153 -15.42 -11.88 -30.10
N HIS A 154 -14.81 -12.02 -28.90
CA HIS A 154 -15.50 -12.49 -27.71
C HIS A 154 -15.89 -11.33 -26.81
N ALA A 155 -17.19 -11.22 -26.48
CA ALA A 155 -17.67 -10.23 -25.54
C ALA A 155 -17.15 -10.52 -24.13
N LEU A 156 -16.74 -9.46 -23.40
CA LEU A 156 -16.46 -9.57 -21.97
C LEU A 156 -17.74 -9.77 -21.18
N GLY A 157 -17.63 -10.40 -20.02
CA GLY A 157 -18.76 -10.51 -19.08
C GLY A 157 -19.31 -9.12 -18.71
N PRO A 158 -20.65 -8.99 -18.55
CA PRO A 158 -21.29 -7.69 -18.34
C PRO A 158 -20.83 -6.97 -17.07
N ASN A 159 -20.43 -7.73 -16.08
CA ASN A 159 -19.96 -7.22 -14.76
C ASN A 159 -18.44 -7.20 -14.64
N VAL A 160 -17.70 -7.30 -15.77
CA VAL A 160 -16.24 -7.12 -15.76
C VAL A 160 -15.90 -5.65 -15.71
N LYS A 161 -15.16 -5.25 -14.69
CA LYS A 161 -14.52 -3.93 -14.61
C LYS A 161 -13.03 -4.08 -14.89
N ILE A 162 -12.42 -3.06 -15.48
CA ILE A 162 -11.01 -3.10 -15.87
C ILE A 162 -10.24 -2.06 -15.07
N MET A 163 -9.11 -2.48 -14.54
CA MET A 163 -8.11 -1.63 -13.93
C MET A 163 -6.76 -1.90 -14.60
N ILE A 164 -5.97 -0.86 -14.76
CA ILE A 164 -4.66 -0.91 -15.39
C ILE A 164 -3.63 -0.39 -14.39
N THR A 165 -2.56 -1.13 -14.15
CA THR A 165 -1.40 -0.62 -13.43
C THR A 165 -0.21 -0.55 -14.36
N ALA A 166 0.62 0.47 -14.22
CA ALA A 166 1.81 0.63 -15.03
C ALA A 166 2.90 1.40 -14.27
N ASN A 167 4.15 1.14 -14.64
CA ASN A 167 5.29 1.91 -14.19
C ASN A 167 5.71 2.88 -15.30
N GLY A 168 6.09 4.11 -14.92
CA GLY A 168 6.63 5.08 -15.87
C GLY A 168 8.06 4.71 -16.30
N ARG A 169 8.50 5.18 -17.47
CA ARG A 169 9.87 4.95 -17.98
C ARG A 169 10.96 5.47 -17.05
N GLU A 170 10.65 6.50 -16.28
CA GLU A 170 11.61 7.10 -15.35
C GLU A 170 11.86 6.20 -14.13
N SER A 171 10.86 5.40 -13.76
CA SER A 171 10.90 4.52 -12.59
C SER A 171 11.16 3.04 -12.93
N ASP A 172 10.99 2.65 -14.19
CA ASP A 172 11.13 1.26 -14.63
C ASP A 172 11.75 1.19 -16.01
N SER A 173 13.00 0.73 -16.08
CA SER A 173 13.71 0.51 -17.35
C SER A 173 13.08 -0.58 -18.22
N THR A 174 12.19 -1.42 -17.68
CA THR A 174 11.48 -2.45 -18.44
C THR A 174 10.22 -1.92 -19.12
N ALA A 175 9.76 -0.71 -18.78
CA ALA A 175 8.68 -0.05 -19.48
C ALA A 175 9.08 0.25 -20.92
N LYS A 176 8.43 -0.42 -21.89
CA LYS A 176 8.78 -0.32 -23.31
C LYS A 176 8.32 0.99 -23.94
N ARG A 177 7.27 1.61 -23.36
CA ARG A 177 6.62 2.80 -23.92
C ARG A 177 5.85 3.60 -22.86
N GLU A 178 5.30 4.73 -23.27
CA GLU A 178 4.31 5.49 -22.53
C GLU A 178 2.91 5.29 -23.14
N PHE A 179 1.86 5.60 -22.39
CA PHE A 179 0.53 5.68 -22.97
C PHE A 179 0.48 6.76 -24.05
N THR A 180 -0.02 6.40 -25.23
CA THR A 180 -0.27 7.37 -26.28
C THR A 180 -1.42 8.30 -25.89
N LYS A 181 -1.50 9.49 -26.52
CA LYS A 181 -2.62 10.42 -26.29
C LYS A 181 -4.01 9.80 -26.50
N PRO A 182 -4.24 8.98 -27.55
CA PRO A 182 -5.53 8.27 -27.70
C PRO A 182 -5.82 7.28 -26.60
N GLU A 183 -4.80 6.58 -26.06
CA GLU A 183 -4.96 5.65 -24.93
C GLU A 183 -5.28 6.40 -23.65
N ALA A 184 -4.48 7.41 -23.32
CA ALA A 184 -4.69 8.22 -22.12
C ALA A 184 -6.09 8.87 -22.06
N ARG A 185 -6.66 9.25 -23.23
CA ARG A 185 -8.03 9.80 -23.30
C ARG A 185 -9.13 8.78 -23.02
N ARG A 186 -8.83 7.49 -23.12
CA ARG A 186 -9.79 6.39 -22.89
C ARG A 186 -9.70 5.82 -21.48
N LEU A 187 -8.78 6.33 -20.67
CA LEU A 187 -8.53 5.89 -19.30
C LEU A 187 -8.86 7.00 -18.30
N ALA A 188 -9.34 6.64 -17.13
CA ALA A 188 -9.29 7.46 -15.93
C ALA A 188 -7.89 7.29 -15.36
N LEU A 189 -6.94 8.08 -15.88
CA LEU A 189 -5.50 7.92 -15.63
C LEU A 189 -5.03 8.87 -14.53
N PHE A 190 -4.46 8.30 -13.48
CA PHE A 190 -3.94 9.01 -12.33
C PHE A 190 -2.45 8.70 -12.12
N ASN A 191 -1.72 9.65 -11.56
CA ASN A 191 -0.36 9.45 -11.08
C ASN A 191 -0.40 8.91 -9.65
N TRP A 192 -0.09 7.63 -9.48
CA TRP A 192 -0.07 6.98 -8.18
C TRP A 192 1.20 7.37 -7.42
N VAL A 193 1.01 8.01 -6.29
CA VAL A 193 2.09 8.44 -5.37
C VAL A 193 1.75 7.92 -3.99
N LEU A 194 2.56 7.01 -3.47
CA LEU A 194 2.42 6.54 -2.10
C LEU A 194 3.26 7.44 -1.18
N THR A 195 2.61 8.12 -0.25
CA THR A 195 3.31 8.83 0.82
C THR A 195 3.58 7.91 2.00
N VAL A 196 4.51 8.31 2.88
CA VAL A 196 4.81 7.53 4.10
C VAL A 196 3.60 7.50 5.01
N GLU A 197 2.89 8.63 5.13
CA GLU A 197 1.68 8.74 5.93
C GLU A 197 0.59 7.78 5.46
N GLU A 198 0.30 7.74 4.15
CA GLU A 198 -0.68 6.80 3.59
C GLU A 198 -0.27 5.33 3.80
N TRP A 199 1.03 5.03 3.74
CA TRP A 199 1.54 3.70 4.02
C TRP A 199 1.36 3.33 5.50
N LEU A 200 1.68 4.26 6.41
CA LEU A 200 1.49 4.08 7.85
C LEU A 200 0.02 3.90 8.20
N ASP A 201 -0.88 4.70 7.62
CA ASP A 201 -2.32 4.56 7.82
C ASP A 201 -2.84 3.20 7.33
N TYR A 202 -2.39 2.76 6.15
CA TYR A 202 -2.78 1.46 5.59
C TYR A 202 -2.31 0.27 6.45
N PHE A 203 -1.15 0.39 7.09
CA PHE A 203 -0.58 -0.62 7.99
C PHE A 203 -0.76 -0.27 9.47
N SER A 204 -1.77 0.50 9.83
CA SER A 204 -2.04 0.92 11.23
C SER A 204 -2.22 -0.26 12.21
N ASP A 205 -2.69 -1.41 11.75
CA ASP A 205 -2.75 -2.65 12.55
C ASP A 205 -1.38 -3.09 13.09
N TYR A 206 -0.30 -2.60 12.49
CA TYR A 206 1.09 -2.89 12.91
C TYR A 206 1.72 -1.74 13.71
N ALA A 207 0.94 -0.79 14.25
CA ALA A 207 1.46 0.37 14.99
C ALA A 207 2.36 0.01 16.19
N ALA A 208 2.18 -1.18 16.76
CA ALA A 208 3.07 -1.71 17.81
C ALA A 208 4.41 -2.28 17.27
N SER A 209 4.58 -2.40 15.95
CA SER A 209 5.82 -2.88 15.35
C SER A 209 6.93 -1.82 15.44
N PRO A 210 8.18 -2.22 15.77
CA PRO A 210 9.31 -1.30 15.78
C PRO A 210 9.62 -0.74 14.37
N ILE A 211 9.28 -1.48 13.31
CA ILE A 211 9.45 -1.06 11.91
C ILE A 211 8.47 0.09 11.59
N TRP A 212 7.20 -0.07 11.96
CA TRP A 212 6.19 0.95 11.77
C TRP A 212 6.51 2.23 12.56
N GLN A 213 6.88 2.08 13.84
CA GLN A 213 7.27 3.19 14.72
C GLN A 213 8.52 3.91 14.22
N TYR A 214 9.52 3.16 13.73
CA TYR A 214 10.71 3.75 13.11
C TYR A 214 10.34 4.63 11.92
N LEU A 215 9.52 4.13 10.99
CA LEU A 215 9.08 4.90 9.83
C LEU A 215 8.27 6.14 10.23
N GLU A 216 7.36 6.02 11.17
CA GLU A 216 6.57 7.14 11.66
C GLU A 216 7.45 8.23 12.28
N PHE A 217 8.43 7.85 13.10
CA PHE A 217 9.35 8.79 13.73
C PHE A 217 10.22 9.52 12.71
N PHE A 218 10.83 8.78 11.78
CA PHE A 218 11.76 9.40 10.82
C PHE A 218 11.06 10.15 9.69
N SER A 219 9.84 9.77 9.30
CA SER A 219 9.09 10.51 8.27
C SER A 219 8.76 11.94 8.70
N LYS A 220 8.48 12.14 9.99
CA LYS A 220 8.19 13.47 10.56
C LYS A 220 9.43 14.35 10.72
N GLY A 221 10.62 13.76 10.88
CA GLY A 221 11.90 14.48 10.97
C GLY A 221 12.41 14.99 9.63
N VAL A 222 11.98 14.39 8.52
CA VAL A 222 12.43 14.76 7.16
C VAL A 222 11.91 16.14 6.73
N GLU A 223 10.77 16.60 7.24
CA GLU A 223 10.20 17.91 6.88
C GLU A 223 10.86 19.09 7.62
N THR A 224 11.58 18.86 8.72
CA THR A 224 12.06 19.96 9.57
C THR A 224 13.47 20.46 9.28
N ASP A 225 14.41 19.62 8.80
CA ASP A 225 15.83 20.02 8.71
C ASP A 225 16.51 19.74 7.35
N GLY A 226 15.86 19.14 6.36
CA GLY A 226 16.49 18.84 5.06
C GLY A 226 17.57 17.77 5.10
N GLU A 227 17.90 17.21 6.26
CA GLU A 227 18.90 16.15 6.47
C GLU A 227 18.28 14.78 6.80
N GLY A 228 16.95 14.68 6.81
CA GLY A 228 16.26 13.43 7.07
C GLY A 228 16.40 12.41 5.94
N VAL A 229 16.53 11.15 6.28
CA VAL A 229 16.52 10.04 5.31
C VAL A 229 15.11 9.87 4.79
N ASP A 230 14.88 10.13 3.49
CA ASP A 230 13.62 9.77 2.83
C ASP A 230 13.52 8.22 2.82
N PRO A 231 12.60 7.62 3.56
CA PRO A 231 12.51 6.17 3.69
C PRO A 231 12.20 5.47 2.37
N TRP A 232 11.72 6.22 1.36
CA TRP A 232 11.48 5.70 0.01
C TRP A 232 12.71 5.78 -0.90
N LYS A 233 13.68 6.63 -0.58
CA LYS A 233 14.87 6.84 -1.43
C LYS A 233 16.13 6.20 -0.89
N GLY A 234 16.14 5.85 0.41
CA GLY A 234 17.36 5.42 1.09
C GLY A 234 18.38 6.56 1.27
N PRO A 235 19.51 6.29 1.93
CA PRO A 235 20.45 7.31 2.39
C PRO A 235 21.06 8.20 1.29
N GLU A 236 21.07 7.80 0.04
CA GLU A 236 21.71 8.56 -1.05
C GLU A 236 20.82 8.78 -2.29
N GLY A 237 19.51 8.50 -2.19
CA GLY A 237 18.55 8.76 -3.27
C GLY A 237 18.76 7.97 -4.56
N ARG A 238 19.80 7.14 -4.64
CA ARG A 238 20.08 6.25 -5.79
C ARG A 238 20.75 4.98 -5.33
N TYR A 239 20.10 3.87 -5.56
CA TYR A 239 20.67 2.56 -5.38
C TYR A 239 21.20 2.02 -6.70
N VAL A 240 22.53 1.92 -6.81
CA VAL A 240 23.15 1.15 -7.89
C VAL A 240 23.52 -0.21 -7.30
N GLY A 241 22.63 -1.21 -7.51
CA GLY A 241 22.93 -2.61 -7.18
C GLY A 241 22.49 -3.12 -5.80
N GLY A 242 21.65 -2.37 -5.06
CA GLY A 242 21.08 -2.79 -3.78
C GLY A 242 19.55 -2.87 -3.78
N PRO A 243 18.90 -3.25 -2.68
CA PRO A 243 17.45 -3.33 -2.59
C PRO A 243 16.81 -1.94 -2.72
N VAL A 244 15.75 -1.84 -3.52
CA VAL A 244 15.01 -0.60 -3.72
C VAL A 244 14.12 -0.35 -2.50
N CYS A 245 14.34 0.77 -1.81
CA CYS A 245 13.42 1.24 -0.79
C CYS A 245 12.07 1.61 -1.43
N SER A 246 11.06 0.82 -1.16
CA SER A 246 9.70 1.07 -1.64
C SER A 246 8.69 0.66 -0.56
N GLY A 247 7.46 1.11 -0.67
CA GLY A 247 6.38 0.69 0.23
C GLY A 247 6.26 -0.85 0.32
N GLY A 248 6.46 -1.55 -0.81
CA GLY A 248 6.44 -3.02 -0.84
C GLY A 248 7.65 -3.66 -0.15
N SER A 249 8.83 -3.05 -0.23
CA SER A 249 10.02 -3.52 0.51
C SER A 249 9.79 -3.42 2.01
N TRP A 250 9.27 -2.29 2.47
CA TRP A 250 8.91 -2.07 3.87
C TRP A 250 7.78 -2.99 4.35
N GLU A 251 6.78 -3.25 3.51
CA GLU A 251 5.72 -4.23 3.81
C GLU A 251 6.30 -5.61 4.07
N GLY A 252 7.26 -6.06 3.26
CA GLY A 252 7.93 -7.34 3.44
C GLY A 252 8.65 -7.44 4.78
N VAL A 253 9.38 -6.40 5.17
CA VAL A 253 10.10 -6.34 6.45
C VAL A 253 9.12 -6.26 7.62
N LEU A 254 8.07 -5.43 7.53
CA LEU A 254 7.03 -5.29 8.55
C LEU A 254 6.33 -6.62 8.84
N LYS A 255 5.94 -7.35 7.81
CA LYS A 255 5.28 -8.66 7.96
C LYS A 255 6.20 -9.75 8.50
N ALA A 256 7.49 -9.69 8.16
CA ALA A 256 8.48 -10.63 8.67
C ALA A 256 8.84 -10.35 10.14
N TYR A 257 8.78 -9.08 10.56
CA TYR A 257 9.15 -8.62 11.89
C TYR A 257 8.05 -7.75 12.53
N PRO A 258 6.86 -8.32 12.76
CA PRO A 258 5.69 -7.55 13.19
C PRO A 258 5.77 -7.07 14.65
N THR A 259 6.67 -7.65 15.46
CA THR A 259 6.79 -7.34 16.87
C THR A 259 8.23 -7.04 17.27
N PHE A 260 8.39 -6.34 18.36
CA PHE A 260 9.70 -6.05 18.95
C PHE A 260 10.49 -7.32 19.28
N ASP A 261 9.80 -8.33 19.82
CA ASP A 261 10.42 -9.60 20.21
C ASP A 261 10.94 -10.40 19.00
N SER A 262 10.37 -10.16 17.81
CA SER A 262 10.86 -10.81 16.58
C SER A 262 12.27 -10.35 16.16
N ILE A 263 12.73 -9.17 16.63
CA ILE A 263 14.06 -8.62 16.33
C ILE A 263 15.01 -8.76 17.51
N LYS A 264 14.49 -8.61 18.74
CA LYS A 264 15.27 -8.62 19.99
C LYS A 264 16.13 -9.87 20.18
N GLY A 265 15.65 -11.03 19.72
CA GLY A 265 16.33 -12.31 19.93
C GLY A 265 17.64 -12.43 19.15
N ASP A 266 17.73 -11.87 17.95
CA ASP A 266 18.92 -11.90 17.10
C ASP A 266 18.93 -10.66 16.15
N PRO A 267 19.45 -9.51 16.62
CA PRO A 267 19.55 -8.29 15.83
C PRO A 267 20.41 -8.45 14.57
N ASP A 268 21.48 -9.25 14.64
CA ASP A 268 22.37 -9.48 13.49
C ASP A 268 21.66 -10.28 12.40
N GLU A 269 20.84 -11.27 12.77
CA GLU A 269 20.02 -12.01 11.84
C GLU A 269 18.92 -11.14 11.23
N PHE A 270 18.32 -10.24 12.01
CA PHE A 270 17.42 -9.22 11.47
C PHE A 270 18.11 -8.39 10.40
N VAL A 271 19.28 -7.80 10.70
CA VAL A 271 20.05 -7.00 9.73
C VAL A 271 20.35 -7.82 8.48
N ARG A 272 20.86 -9.04 8.63
CA ARG A 272 21.21 -9.94 7.54
C ARG A 272 20.01 -10.25 6.60
N ARG A 273 18.82 -10.47 7.17
CA ARG A 273 17.62 -10.80 6.38
C ARG A 273 16.95 -9.57 5.80
N ALA A 274 16.75 -8.54 6.61
CA ALA A 274 16.04 -7.34 6.18
C ALA A 274 16.83 -6.55 5.13
N SER A 275 18.16 -6.63 5.14
CA SER A 275 19.04 -6.01 4.13
C SER A 275 18.86 -6.57 2.71
N SER A 276 18.14 -7.67 2.55
CA SER A 276 17.68 -8.13 1.24
C SER A 276 16.52 -7.30 0.65
N SER A 277 15.86 -6.49 1.48
CA SER A 277 14.65 -5.75 1.11
C SER A 277 14.77 -4.25 1.30
N ILE A 278 15.51 -3.79 2.31
CA ILE A 278 15.77 -2.37 2.61
C ILE A 278 17.27 -2.18 2.88
N PRO A 279 17.82 -0.96 2.77
CA PRO A 279 19.25 -0.72 2.96
C PRO A 279 19.79 -1.23 4.30
N GLU A 280 21.00 -1.78 4.27
CA GLU A 280 21.66 -2.36 5.44
C GLU A 280 21.86 -1.33 6.56
N GLU A 281 22.17 -0.07 6.19
CA GLU A 281 22.34 1.02 7.14
C GLU A 281 21.04 1.25 7.94
N ILE A 282 19.91 1.28 7.25
CA ILE A 282 18.60 1.42 7.91
C ILE A 282 18.30 0.22 8.81
N CYS A 283 18.63 -1.01 8.38
CA CYS A 283 18.49 -2.20 9.21
C CYS A 283 19.31 -2.09 10.48
N LYS A 284 20.54 -1.60 10.38
CA LYS A 284 21.44 -1.36 11.54
C LYS A 284 20.88 -0.29 12.46
N ASP A 285 20.32 0.80 11.93
CA ASP A 285 19.71 1.86 12.73
C ASP A 285 18.50 1.34 13.51
N ILE A 286 17.65 0.54 12.87
CA ILE A 286 16.52 -0.11 13.56
C ILE A 286 17.03 -1.05 14.66
N ALA A 287 18.02 -1.89 14.36
CA ALA A 287 18.60 -2.81 15.34
C ALA A 287 19.24 -2.06 16.53
N ASN A 288 19.97 -0.98 16.27
CA ASN A 288 20.56 -0.13 17.29
C ASN A 288 19.50 0.57 18.15
N LEU A 289 18.42 1.09 17.50
CA LEU A 289 17.30 1.68 18.23
C LEU A 289 16.67 0.66 19.19
N ILE A 290 16.44 -0.57 18.72
CA ILE A 290 15.88 -1.65 19.55
C ILE A 290 16.80 -2.00 20.71
N HIS A 291 18.10 -2.10 20.47
CA HIS A 291 19.10 -2.34 21.53
C HIS A 291 19.05 -1.21 22.57
N THR A 292 19.06 0.05 22.12
CA THR A 292 19.01 1.20 23.01
C THR A 292 17.71 1.25 23.81
N VAL A 293 16.56 0.91 23.20
CA VAL A 293 15.26 0.79 23.88
C VAL A 293 15.34 -0.26 25.02
N LEU A 294 16.01 -1.37 24.79
CA LEU A 294 16.21 -2.39 25.83
C LEU A 294 17.11 -1.90 26.98
N GLU A 295 18.15 -1.14 26.65
CA GLU A 295 19.05 -0.55 27.65
C GLU A 295 18.36 0.48 28.54
N VAL A 296 17.45 1.30 27.98
CA VAL A 296 16.72 2.32 28.75
C VAL A 296 15.53 1.77 29.53
N GLY A 297 15.13 0.52 29.33
CA GLY A 297 14.00 -0.09 30.02
C GLY A 297 14.07 -0.01 31.55
N PRO A 298 15.22 -0.33 32.21
CA PRO A 298 15.37 -0.17 33.65
C PRO A 298 15.29 1.29 34.11
N GLU A 299 15.79 2.23 33.31
CA GLU A 299 15.72 3.67 33.58
C GLU A 299 14.28 4.17 33.50
N LEU A 300 13.55 3.75 32.47
CA LEU A 300 12.12 4.04 32.30
C LEU A 300 11.31 3.54 33.50
N SER A 301 11.58 2.32 33.96
CA SER A 301 10.91 1.75 35.13
C SER A 301 11.21 2.56 36.39
N ALA A 302 12.43 3.08 36.53
CA ALA A 302 12.84 3.91 37.66
C ALA A 302 12.17 5.31 37.61
N ILE A 303 12.05 5.91 36.43
CA ILE A 303 11.34 7.18 36.22
C ILE A 303 9.86 6.99 36.56
N ARG A 304 9.22 5.97 36.03
CA ARG A 304 7.81 5.64 36.31
C ARG A 304 7.53 5.44 37.80
N ALA A 305 8.49 4.87 38.53
CA ALA A 305 8.39 4.70 39.96
C ALA A 305 8.75 5.96 40.79
N GLY A 306 9.03 7.10 40.15
CA GLY A 306 9.43 8.33 40.80
C GLY A 306 10.81 8.28 41.45
N LYS A 307 11.65 7.31 41.07
CA LYS A 307 12.99 7.09 41.65
C LYS A 307 14.12 7.77 40.87
N LYS A 308 13.81 8.23 39.64
CA LYS A 308 14.77 8.89 38.74
C LYS A 308 14.07 10.00 37.95
N GLU A 309 14.75 11.12 37.74
CA GLU A 309 14.26 12.21 36.92
C GLU A 309 14.72 12.05 35.46
N ILE A 310 13.88 12.46 34.49
CA ILE A 310 14.19 12.41 33.05
C ILE A 310 15.41 13.27 32.74
N SER A 311 15.53 14.43 33.39
CA SER A 311 16.67 15.34 33.26
C SER A 311 18.04 14.67 33.52
N SER A 312 18.06 13.55 34.27
CA SER A 312 19.26 12.76 34.52
C SER A 312 19.66 11.82 33.39
N ILE A 313 18.79 11.64 32.39
CA ILE A 313 19.04 10.76 31.22
C ILE A 313 19.76 11.56 30.13
N PRO A 314 20.85 11.03 29.56
CA PRO A 314 21.53 11.69 28.45
C PRO A 314 20.60 11.96 27.26
N LYS A 315 20.66 13.14 26.67
CA LYS A 315 19.76 13.57 25.56
C LYS A 315 19.78 12.61 24.37
N HIS A 316 20.91 11.98 24.03
CA HIS A 316 21.00 11.02 22.94
C HIS A 316 20.19 9.74 23.18
N LYS A 317 19.78 9.45 24.43
CA LYS A 317 18.91 8.32 24.79
C LYS A 317 17.43 8.69 24.84
N HIS A 318 17.06 9.98 24.71
CA HIS A 318 15.67 10.41 24.77
C HIS A 318 14.78 9.78 23.68
N PRO A 319 15.20 9.65 22.39
CA PRO A 319 14.39 8.95 21.40
C PRO A 319 14.07 7.50 21.81
N ALA A 320 15.07 6.75 22.27
CA ALA A 320 14.87 5.37 22.72
C ALA A 320 13.97 5.29 23.98
N LEU A 321 14.08 6.27 24.87
CA LEU A 321 13.21 6.38 26.05
C LEU A 321 11.75 6.65 25.61
N ALA A 322 11.55 7.50 24.63
CA ALA A 322 10.24 7.79 24.06
C ALA A 322 9.62 6.52 23.42
N PHE A 323 10.37 5.81 22.58
CA PHE A 323 9.93 4.55 22.01
C PHE A 323 9.58 3.50 23.06
N ALA A 324 10.43 3.35 24.10
CA ALA A 324 10.17 2.41 25.18
C ALA A 324 8.90 2.76 25.95
N ALA A 325 8.67 4.05 26.22
CA ALA A 325 7.50 4.53 26.96
C ALA A 325 6.20 4.33 26.17
N VAL A 326 6.18 4.72 24.89
CA VAL A 326 5.02 4.46 24.01
C VAL A 326 4.68 2.96 23.98
N ARG A 327 5.70 2.12 23.85
CA ARG A 327 5.52 0.67 23.86
C ARG A 327 4.90 0.16 25.16
N VAL A 328 5.37 0.65 26.32
CA VAL A 328 4.79 0.28 27.62
C VAL A 328 3.31 0.69 27.66
N CYS A 329 2.99 1.90 27.23
CA CYS A 329 1.62 2.38 27.16
C CYS A 329 0.73 1.50 26.28
N LEU A 330 1.20 1.18 25.05
CA LEU A 330 0.43 0.36 24.11
C LEU A 330 0.23 -1.07 24.62
N ASN A 331 1.25 -1.68 25.21
CA ASN A 331 1.16 -3.04 25.76
C ASN A 331 0.25 -3.11 27.00
N GLU A 332 0.28 -2.11 27.88
CA GLU A 332 -0.57 -2.05 29.06
C GLU A 332 -2.01 -1.67 28.74
N ALA A 333 -2.23 -0.88 27.67
CA ALA A 333 -3.55 -0.56 27.19
C ALA A 333 -4.28 -1.80 26.64
N GLY A 334 -3.56 -2.70 25.97
CA GLY A 334 -4.17 -3.84 25.29
C GLY A 334 -5.32 -3.41 24.37
N ASP A 335 -6.39 -4.18 24.39
CA ASP A 335 -7.61 -3.86 23.63
C ASP A 335 -8.58 -2.93 24.40
N ASP A 336 -8.34 -2.69 25.70
CA ASP A 336 -9.17 -1.81 26.53
C ASP A 336 -8.58 -0.41 26.67
N LYS A 337 -8.81 0.38 25.64
CA LYS A 337 -8.34 1.78 25.54
C LYS A 337 -8.91 2.68 26.63
N ALA A 338 -10.15 2.45 27.06
CA ALA A 338 -10.80 3.24 28.10
C ALA A 338 -10.16 3.00 29.47
N ALA A 339 -9.85 1.75 29.81
CA ALA A 339 -9.15 1.40 31.04
C ALA A 339 -7.73 1.97 31.09
N ALA A 340 -7.01 2.00 29.96
CA ALA A 340 -5.68 2.59 29.86
C ALA A 340 -5.71 4.09 30.15
N ILE A 341 -6.68 4.82 29.58
CA ILE A 341 -6.86 6.26 29.83
C ILE A 341 -7.19 6.50 31.31
N ALA A 342 -8.09 5.73 31.87
CA ALA A 342 -8.48 5.84 33.30
C ALA A 342 -7.35 5.48 34.27
N SER A 343 -6.33 4.74 33.83
CA SER A 343 -5.21 4.30 34.68
C SER A 343 -4.15 5.38 34.92
N GLY A 344 -4.25 6.55 34.29
CA GLY A 344 -3.24 7.61 34.35
C GLY A 344 -1.93 7.29 33.62
N LEU A 345 -1.88 6.17 32.87
CA LEU A 345 -0.68 5.74 32.13
C LEU A 345 -0.34 6.75 31.01
N TRP A 346 -1.37 7.31 30.38
CA TRP A 346 -1.23 8.32 29.35
C TRP A 346 -0.73 9.66 29.89
N ASP A 347 -1.20 10.08 31.07
CA ASP A 347 -0.70 11.29 31.79
C ASP A 347 0.78 11.18 32.02
N TRP A 348 1.21 10.06 32.58
CA TRP A 348 2.62 9.80 32.81
C TRP A 348 3.44 9.78 31.51
N ALA A 349 2.95 9.22 30.41
CA ALA A 349 3.63 9.26 29.11
C ALA A 349 3.74 10.69 28.59
N PHE A 350 2.67 11.47 28.67
CA PHE A 350 2.68 12.87 28.26
C PHE A 350 3.67 13.72 29.08
N ASP A 351 3.69 13.56 30.40
CA ASP A 351 4.65 14.26 31.26
C ASP A 351 6.11 13.90 30.89
N LEU A 352 6.37 12.62 30.61
CA LEU A 352 7.68 12.14 30.18
C LEU A 352 8.15 12.87 28.91
N PHE A 353 7.26 13.05 27.92
CA PHE A 353 7.62 13.64 26.64
C PHE A 353 7.70 15.17 26.69
N LYS A 354 6.91 15.81 27.50
CA LYS A 354 6.99 17.25 27.74
C LYS A 354 8.37 17.67 28.24
N GLU A 355 9.04 16.81 29.01
CA GLU A 355 10.39 17.05 29.54
C GLU A 355 11.52 16.68 28.54
N CYS A 356 11.24 15.90 27.48
CA CYS A 356 12.26 15.47 26.53
C CYS A 356 12.50 16.47 25.39
N SER A 357 11.54 16.62 24.49
CA SER A 357 11.56 17.59 23.39
C SER A 357 10.16 17.74 22.78
N ALA A 358 9.92 18.88 22.08
CA ALA A 358 8.67 19.16 21.40
C ALA A 358 8.38 18.13 20.29
N GLU A 359 9.39 17.73 19.52
CA GLU A 359 9.26 16.75 18.43
C GLU A 359 8.90 15.36 18.98
N LEU A 360 9.55 14.92 20.06
CA LEU A 360 9.22 13.65 20.72
C LEU A 360 7.81 13.70 21.33
N GLY A 361 7.41 14.82 21.91
CA GLY A 361 6.05 15.04 22.40
C GLY A 361 5.01 14.93 21.28
N ALA A 362 5.26 15.61 20.16
CA ALA A 362 4.39 15.59 18.98
C ALA A 362 4.27 14.18 18.37
N TRP A 363 5.39 13.49 18.22
CA TRP A 363 5.39 12.10 17.72
C TRP A 363 4.59 11.18 18.65
N THR A 364 4.81 11.26 19.95
CA THR A 364 4.10 10.43 20.92
C THR A 364 2.60 10.67 20.88
N PHE A 365 2.18 11.94 20.88
CA PHE A 365 0.77 12.29 20.77
C PHE A 365 0.14 11.70 19.51
N SER A 366 0.80 11.82 18.36
CA SER A 366 0.30 11.27 17.10
C SER A 366 0.16 9.74 17.14
N THR A 367 1.18 9.05 17.67
CA THR A 367 1.18 7.58 17.79
C THR A 367 0.08 7.09 18.72
N LEU A 368 -0.04 7.71 19.90
CA LEU A 368 -1.07 7.35 20.85
C LEU A 368 -2.48 7.69 20.34
N LYS A 369 -2.64 8.81 19.63
CA LYS A 369 -3.91 9.20 18.99
C LYS A 369 -4.32 8.18 17.92
N ALA A 370 -3.40 7.77 17.08
CA ALA A 370 -3.68 6.76 16.04
C ALA A 370 -4.11 5.42 16.67
N HIS A 371 -3.43 4.99 17.74
CA HIS A 371 -3.75 3.75 18.43
C HIS A 371 -5.08 3.81 19.18
N SER A 372 -5.47 4.97 19.72
CA SER A 372 -6.72 5.15 20.47
C SER A 372 -7.92 5.53 19.59
N ALA A 373 -7.75 5.63 18.28
CA ALA A 373 -8.86 5.93 17.39
C ALA A 373 -9.96 4.88 17.51
N PRO A 374 -11.23 5.28 17.67
CA PRO A 374 -12.35 4.35 17.76
C PRO A 374 -12.53 3.62 16.44
N SER A 375 -13.10 2.42 16.51
CA SER A 375 -13.44 1.63 15.31
C SER A 375 -14.62 2.22 14.54
N ASP A 376 -15.46 3.00 15.22
CA ASP A 376 -16.59 3.73 14.65
C ASP A 376 -16.15 5.19 14.40
N PRO A 377 -16.21 5.69 13.16
CA PRO A 377 -15.82 7.06 12.82
C PRO A 377 -16.75 8.13 13.47
N ASP A 378 -17.92 7.74 13.95
CA ASP A 378 -18.86 8.64 14.63
C ASP A 378 -18.59 8.75 16.14
N GLU A 379 -17.69 7.93 16.69
CA GLU A 379 -17.25 8.03 18.07
C GLU A 379 -16.09 9.03 18.22
N ASP A 380 -16.17 9.89 19.23
CA ASP A 380 -15.09 10.81 19.55
C ASP A 380 -13.84 10.07 20.04
N ASN A 381 -12.66 10.43 19.51
CA ASN A 381 -11.41 9.85 19.98
C ASN A 381 -11.10 10.35 21.41
N PRO A 382 -11.08 9.47 22.43
CA PRO A 382 -10.99 9.88 23.83
C PRO A 382 -9.67 10.64 24.16
N ILE A 383 -8.60 10.42 23.42
CA ILE A 383 -7.32 11.10 23.66
C ILE A 383 -7.35 12.59 23.30
N ILE A 384 -8.27 13.01 22.40
CA ILE A 384 -8.42 14.42 22.02
C ILE A 384 -8.97 15.25 23.19
N PHE A 385 -9.72 14.62 24.09
CA PHE A 385 -10.29 15.24 25.27
C PHE A 385 -9.39 15.19 26.50
N HIS A 386 -8.21 14.54 26.38
CA HIS A 386 -7.23 14.52 27.45
C HIS A 386 -6.68 15.92 27.69
N GLU A 387 -6.55 16.34 28.96
CA GLU A 387 -6.16 17.72 29.31
C GLU A 387 -4.80 18.14 28.70
N ASN A 388 -3.85 17.21 28.61
CA ASN A 388 -2.54 17.44 28.00
C ASN A 388 -2.55 17.43 26.46
N ALA A 389 -3.60 16.91 25.83
CA ALA A 389 -3.69 16.81 24.37
C ALA A 389 -3.75 18.18 23.68
N GLN A 390 -4.42 19.15 24.30
CA GLN A 390 -4.53 20.52 23.75
C GLN A 390 -3.17 21.22 23.71
N GLU A 391 -2.33 21.03 24.73
CA GLU A 391 -0.98 21.58 24.79
C GLU A 391 -0.08 20.96 23.72
N LEU A 392 -0.13 19.62 23.60
CA LEU A 392 0.65 18.88 22.58
C LEU A 392 0.17 19.15 21.15
N MET A 393 -1.15 19.33 20.92
CA MET A 393 -1.65 19.78 19.61
C MET A 393 -1.15 21.18 19.23
N GLY A 394 -0.89 22.04 20.20
CA GLY A 394 -0.25 23.34 19.97
C GLY A 394 1.18 23.22 19.47
N LEU A 395 1.94 22.24 19.95
CA LEU A 395 3.31 21.96 19.51
C LEU A 395 3.38 21.35 18.10
N VAL A 396 2.40 20.54 17.71
CA VAL A 396 2.33 19.93 16.35
C VAL A 396 2.01 20.97 15.27
N LYS A 397 1.40 22.11 15.63
CA LYS A 397 1.01 23.18 14.69
C LYS A 397 2.04 24.29 14.58
N SER A 398 3.02 24.34 15.44
CA SER A 398 4.14 25.32 15.43
C SER A 398 5.34 24.79 14.66
#